data_fd997d468b15263672e859a985124d01
#
_entry.id   fd997d468b15263672e859a985124d01
#
_cell.length_a   1.000
_cell.length_b   1.000
_cell.length_c   1.000
_cell.angle_alpha   90.00
_cell.angle_beta   90.00
_cell.angle_gamma   90.00
#
_symmetry.space_group_name_H-M   'P 1'
#
loop_
_entity.id
_entity.type
_entity.pdbx_description
1 polymer ?
#
loop_
_entity_poly.entity_id
_entity_poly.type
_entity_poly.pdbx_seq_one_letter_code
_entity_poly.pdbx_strand_id
1 'polypeptide(L)'
;KEIKITDLPGIYSLSPYTLEEVVSREYLIDGKPDVIVDVIDASNIERNLYLSTQLSEIGIPMVIALNMMDVVEKNGDKIDVEKLSKILACPIVEISALKGKNIDKVIEAAQKAAGTKQNYIQAFQGDVEKFITDIENSVSSVPTSQYKRWFAIKLFEGDKKATEKLNLS
;
A
#
# COMPACT_ATOMS: atom_id res chain seq x y z
N LYS A 1 22.14 5.37 9.91
CA LYS A 1 21.41 6.23 8.94
C LYS A 1 20.25 6.85 9.70
N GLU A 2 20.01 8.13 9.47
CA GLU A 2 18.82 8.82 9.98
C GLU A 2 17.60 8.30 9.26
N ILE A 3 16.52 8.03 9.99
CA ILE A 3 15.22 7.59 9.45
C ILE A 3 14.23 8.72 9.75
N LYS A 4 13.59 9.21 8.71
CA LYS A 4 12.47 10.14 8.84
C LYS A 4 11.16 9.36 8.78
N ILE A 5 10.36 9.45 9.83
CA ILE A 5 9.02 8.86 9.87
C ILE A 5 8.02 9.99 9.72
N THR A 6 7.05 9.81 8.81
CA THR A 6 5.92 10.72 8.62
C THR A 6 4.65 9.95 8.93
N ASP A 7 3.90 10.44 9.90
CA ASP A 7 2.57 9.93 10.21
C ASP A 7 1.55 10.51 9.23
N LEU A 8 0.69 9.65 8.70
CA LEU A 8 -0.38 10.04 7.79
C LEU A 8 -1.74 9.81 8.48
N PRO A 9 -2.76 10.58 8.10
CA PRO A 9 -4.11 10.32 8.60
C PRO A 9 -4.54 8.88 8.36
N GLY A 10 -5.26 8.29 9.33
CA GLY A 10 -5.83 6.94 9.20
C GLY A 10 -6.90 6.92 8.11
N ILE A 11 -6.73 6.02 7.15
CA ILE A 11 -7.62 5.88 5.99
C ILE A 11 -7.96 4.41 5.75
N TYR A 12 -9.02 4.16 5.00
CA TYR A 12 -9.42 2.81 4.56
C TYR A 12 -9.30 2.62 3.06
N SER A 13 -9.04 3.69 2.33
CA SER A 13 -8.96 3.70 0.87
C SER A 13 -8.11 4.88 0.40
N LEU A 14 -7.57 4.79 -0.80
CA LEU A 14 -6.90 5.90 -1.50
C LEU A 14 -7.85 6.63 -2.47
N SER A 15 -9.14 6.43 -2.35
CA SER A 15 -10.15 7.14 -3.11
C SER A 15 -10.29 8.58 -2.59
N PRO A 16 -10.45 9.60 -3.45
CA PRO A 16 -10.40 11.01 -3.02
C PRO A 16 -11.75 11.51 -2.48
N TYR A 17 -12.38 10.76 -1.57
CA TYR A 17 -13.69 11.12 -1.03
C TYR A 17 -13.60 11.94 0.26
N THR A 18 -12.60 11.68 1.10
CA THR A 18 -12.36 12.43 2.34
C THR A 18 -11.10 13.28 2.24
N LEU A 19 -10.97 14.27 3.09
CA LEU A 19 -9.75 15.10 3.15
C LEU A 19 -8.54 14.27 3.56
N GLU A 20 -8.71 13.36 4.49
CA GLU A 20 -7.68 12.44 4.98
C GLU A 20 -7.13 11.55 3.86
N GLU A 21 -8.03 11.00 3.03
CA GLU A 21 -7.65 10.18 1.87
C GLU A 21 -6.90 11.00 0.82
N VAL A 22 -7.35 12.24 0.58
CA VAL A 22 -6.66 13.16 -0.35
C VAL A 22 -5.26 13.48 0.14
N VAL A 23 -5.10 13.87 1.40
CA VAL A 23 -3.79 14.23 1.99
C VAL A 23 -2.83 13.04 1.94
N SER A 24 -3.29 11.86 2.35
CA SER A 24 -2.46 10.65 2.34
C SER A 24 -2.03 10.26 0.92
N ARG A 25 -2.96 10.28 -0.03
CA ARG A 25 -2.71 10.01 -1.45
C ARG A 25 -1.70 10.98 -2.06
N GLU A 26 -1.88 12.29 -1.84
CA GLU A 26 -0.97 13.32 -2.35
C GLU A 26 0.43 13.15 -1.76
N TYR A 27 0.54 12.86 -0.46
CA TYR A 27 1.84 12.62 0.15
C TYR A 27 2.54 11.39 -0.46
N LEU A 28 1.83 10.29 -0.71
CA LEU A 28 2.43 9.09 -1.29
C LEU A 28 2.94 9.32 -2.72
N ILE A 29 2.26 10.15 -3.50
CA ILE A 29 2.63 10.43 -4.90
C ILE A 29 3.71 11.51 -5.00
N ASP A 30 3.55 12.61 -4.24
CA ASP A 30 4.40 13.81 -4.37
C ASP A 30 5.56 13.81 -3.36
N GLY A 31 5.34 13.25 -2.17
CA GLY A 31 6.36 13.13 -1.12
C GLY A 31 7.42 12.06 -1.38
N LYS A 32 7.12 11.09 -2.26
CA LYS A 32 8.04 10.03 -2.70
C LYS A 32 8.75 9.33 -1.54
N PRO A 33 8.03 8.74 -0.57
CA PRO A 33 8.67 8.02 0.52
C PRO A 33 9.43 6.79 -0.01
N ASP A 34 10.52 6.42 0.66
CA ASP A 34 11.34 5.25 0.29
C ASP A 34 10.63 3.93 0.58
N VAL A 35 9.70 3.93 1.57
CA VAL A 35 8.95 2.75 2.01
C VAL A 35 7.65 3.17 2.69
N ILE A 36 6.61 2.36 2.52
CA ILE A 36 5.34 2.48 3.25
C ILE A 36 5.32 1.45 4.36
N VAL A 37 4.96 1.87 5.57
CA VAL A 37 4.57 0.97 6.66
C VAL A 37 3.07 1.04 6.81
N ASP A 38 2.39 -0.04 6.40
CA ASP A 38 0.95 -0.18 6.50
C ASP A 38 0.59 -0.90 7.81
N VAL A 39 -0.07 -0.17 8.72
CA VAL A 39 -0.43 -0.70 10.04
C VAL A 39 -1.84 -1.25 10.00
N ILE A 40 -1.96 -2.58 10.06
CA ILE A 40 -3.22 -3.31 9.92
C ILE A 40 -3.68 -3.84 11.27
N ASP A 41 -4.95 -3.66 11.58
CA ASP A 41 -5.63 -4.34 12.68
C ASP A 41 -5.92 -5.80 12.30
N ALA A 42 -5.18 -6.73 12.91
CA ALA A 42 -5.31 -8.17 12.66
C ALA A 42 -6.67 -8.74 13.07
N SER A 43 -7.37 -8.10 14.01
CA SER A 43 -8.71 -8.52 14.44
C SER A 43 -9.81 -8.19 13.43
N ASN A 44 -9.52 -7.27 12.48
CA ASN A 44 -10.41 -6.85 11.39
C ASN A 44 -9.70 -6.85 10.04
N ILE A 45 -8.93 -7.90 9.77
CA ILE A 45 -7.96 -7.96 8.68
C ILE A 45 -8.60 -7.74 7.30
N GLU A 46 -9.75 -8.32 7.02
CA GLU A 46 -10.41 -8.24 5.70
C GLU A 46 -10.67 -6.79 5.27
N ARG A 47 -11.15 -5.96 6.20
CA ARG A 47 -11.43 -4.55 5.93
C ARG A 47 -10.15 -3.76 5.62
N ASN A 48 -9.06 -4.08 6.32
CA ASN A 48 -7.80 -3.35 6.18
C ASN A 48 -7.04 -3.74 4.91
N LEU A 49 -7.13 -5.00 4.48
CA LEU A 49 -6.43 -5.48 3.29
C LEU A 49 -6.84 -4.78 1.99
N TYR A 50 -8.01 -4.16 1.94
CA TYR A 50 -8.42 -3.37 0.78
C TYR A 50 -7.47 -2.19 0.54
N LEU A 51 -7.10 -1.45 1.59
CA LEU A 51 -6.11 -0.38 1.48
C LEU A 51 -4.74 -0.94 1.07
N SER A 52 -4.32 -2.06 1.66
CA SER A 52 -3.02 -2.70 1.35
C SER A 52 -2.88 -3.04 -0.15
N THR A 53 -3.97 -3.51 -0.78
CA THR A 53 -3.95 -3.76 -2.24
C THR A 53 -3.73 -2.48 -3.02
N GLN A 54 -4.42 -1.39 -2.67
CA GLN A 54 -4.25 -0.09 -3.33
C GLN A 54 -2.85 0.50 -3.11
N LEU A 55 -2.29 0.36 -1.90
CA LEU A 55 -0.92 0.80 -1.60
C LEU A 55 0.12 0.04 -2.43
N SER A 56 -0.05 -1.26 -2.62
CA SER A 56 0.87 -2.06 -3.44
C SER A 56 0.92 -1.59 -4.89
N GLU A 57 -0.19 -1.08 -5.43
CA GLU A 57 -0.31 -0.61 -6.81
C GLU A 57 0.41 0.71 -7.07
N ILE A 58 0.73 1.48 -6.01
CA ILE A 58 1.55 2.69 -6.14
C ILE A 58 2.98 2.35 -6.57
N GLY A 59 3.48 1.14 -6.23
CA GLY A 59 4.81 0.68 -6.57
C GLY A 59 5.91 1.15 -5.61
N ILE A 60 5.54 1.76 -4.47
CA ILE A 60 6.48 2.06 -3.38
C ILE A 60 6.65 0.78 -2.55
N PRO A 61 7.89 0.39 -2.18
CA PRO A 61 8.11 -0.75 -1.29
C PRO A 61 7.26 -0.65 -0.03
N MET A 62 6.62 -1.76 0.36
CA MET A 62 5.70 -1.78 1.49
C MET A 62 6.08 -2.85 2.50
N VAL A 63 5.86 -2.55 3.77
CA VAL A 63 5.93 -3.49 4.89
C VAL A 63 4.61 -3.42 5.64
N ILE A 64 4.01 -4.55 5.95
CA ILE A 64 2.81 -4.62 6.77
C ILE A 64 3.20 -4.86 8.22
N ALA A 65 2.76 -3.96 9.10
CA ALA A 65 2.80 -4.13 10.55
C ALA A 65 1.44 -4.68 11.01
N LEU A 66 1.36 -6.00 11.18
CA LEU A 66 0.13 -6.68 11.58
C LEU A 66 -0.07 -6.54 13.08
N ASN A 67 -0.85 -5.55 13.49
CA ASN A 67 -1.06 -5.15 14.87
C ASN A 67 -2.22 -5.93 15.53
N MET A 68 -2.30 -5.86 16.84
CA MET A 68 -3.31 -6.54 17.68
C MET A 68 -3.22 -8.08 17.63
N MET A 69 -2.04 -8.65 17.34
CA MET A 69 -1.85 -10.09 17.34
C MET A 69 -2.12 -10.74 18.70
N ASP A 70 -1.95 -10.01 19.78
CA ASP A 70 -2.32 -10.44 21.13
C ASP A 70 -3.84 -10.60 21.32
N VAL A 71 -4.66 -9.86 20.58
CA VAL A 71 -6.13 -10.02 20.55
C VAL A 71 -6.49 -11.27 19.75
N VAL A 72 -5.87 -11.48 18.58
CA VAL A 72 -6.06 -12.66 17.73
C VAL A 72 -5.73 -13.93 18.52
N GLU A 73 -4.56 -13.96 19.17
CA GLU A 73 -4.12 -15.08 20.02
C GLU A 73 -5.12 -15.36 21.17
N LYS A 74 -5.59 -14.29 21.84
CA LYS A 74 -6.56 -14.40 22.94
C LYS A 74 -7.90 -14.96 22.49
N ASN A 75 -8.35 -14.65 21.27
CA ASN A 75 -9.58 -15.16 20.68
C ASN A 75 -9.44 -16.62 20.20
N GLY A 76 -8.22 -17.17 20.17
CA GLY A 76 -7.95 -18.51 19.65
C GLY A 76 -7.87 -18.57 18.12
N ASP A 77 -7.87 -17.41 17.46
CA ASP A 77 -7.74 -17.29 16.02
C ASP A 77 -6.27 -17.44 15.58
N LYS A 78 -6.07 -17.79 14.31
CA LYS A 78 -4.75 -17.93 13.71
C LYS A 78 -4.73 -17.30 12.33
N ILE A 79 -3.68 -16.54 12.04
CA ILE A 79 -3.41 -15.96 10.73
C ILE A 79 -2.18 -16.66 10.16
N ASP A 80 -2.30 -17.19 8.96
CA ASP A 80 -1.17 -17.73 8.20
C ASP A 80 -0.38 -16.56 7.56
N VAL A 81 0.52 -15.98 8.36
CA VAL A 81 1.30 -14.80 8.00
C VAL A 81 2.24 -15.08 6.82
N GLU A 82 2.78 -16.30 6.70
CA GLU A 82 3.66 -16.65 5.58
C GLU A 82 2.88 -16.70 4.26
N LYS A 83 1.69 -17.30 4.28
CA LYS A 83 0.81 -17.33 3.11
C LYS A 83 0.34 -15.93 2.74
N LEU A 84 -0.04 -15.13 3.74
CA LEU A 84 -0.46 -13.75 3.54
C LEU A 84 0.66 -12.90 2.92
N SER A 85 1.89 -13.00 3.43
CA SER A 85 3.08 -12.31 2.90
C SER A 85 3.35 -12.68 1.43
N LYS A 86 3.18 -13.95 1.07
CA LYS A 86 3.34 -14.40 -0.33
C LYS A 86 2.27 -13.81 -1.24
N ILE A 87 1.01 -13.76 -0.78
CA ILE A 87 -0.11 -13.21 -1.56
C ILE A 87 0.06 -11.69 -1.74
N LEU A 88 0.43 -10.99 -0.68
CA LEU A 88 0.59 -9.53 -0.69
C LEU A 88 1.94 -9.08 -1.25
N ALA A 89 2.83 -10.02 -1.54
CA ALA A 89 4.17 -9.79 -2.10
C ALA A 89 5.00 -8.76 -1.30
N CYS A 90 4.82 -8.71 0.02
CA CYS A 90 5.55 -7.81 0.91
C CYS A 90 5.85 -8.46 2.27
N PRO A 91 6.88 -8.00 2.99
CA PRO A 91 7.16 -8.45 4.35
C PRO A 91 6.01 -8.10 5.30
N ILE A 92 5.67 -9.04 6.19
CA ILE A 92 4.69 -8.83 7.27
C ILE A 92 5.39 -9.05 8.60
N VAL A 93 5.21 -8.13 9.54
CA VAL A 93 5.72 -8.21 10.90
C VAL A 93 4.55 -8.22 11.87
N GLU A 94 4.43 -9.30 12.64
CA GLU A 94 3.44 -9.39 13.71
C GLU A 94 3.84 -8.51 14.88
N ILE A 95 2.97 -7.61 15.29
CA ILE A 95 3.22 -6.67 16.38
C ILE A 95 2.07 -6.63 17.40
N SER A 96 2.38 -6.10 18.57
CA SER A 96 1.42 -5.54 19.50
C SER A 96 1.95 -4.18 19.93
N ALA A 97 1.42 -3.12 19.33
CA ALA A 97 1.83 -1.76 19.62
C ALA A 97 1.60 -1.41 21.10
N LEU A 98 0.46 -1.87 21.68
CA LEU A 98 0.13 -1.68 23.08
C LEU A 98 1.19 -2.26 24.04
N LYS A 99 1.79 -3.41 23.67
CA LYS A 99 2.82 -4.11 24.46
C LYS A 99 4.25 -3.77 24.03
N GLY A 100 4.43 -2.94 23.02
CA GLY A 100 5.74 -2.63 22.43
C GLY A 100 6.42 -3.85 21.75
N LYS A 101 5.67 -4.92 21.42
CA LYS A 101 6.22 -6.15 20.88
C LYS A 101 6.58 -5.97 19.39
N ASN A 102 7.83 -6.29 19.02
CA ASN A 102 8.35 -6.33 17.64
C ASN A 102 8.31 -4.99 16.86
N ILE A 103 8.24 -3.84 17.52
CA ILE A 103 8.24 -2.53 16.84
C ILE A 103 9.59 -2.29 16.14
N ASP A 104 10.68 -2.68 16.77
CA ASP A 104 12.04 -2.66 16.22
C ASP A 104 12.16 -3.45 14.91
N LYS A 105 11.52 -4.61 14.85
CA LYS A 105 11.49 -5.45 13.64
C LYS A 105 10.78 -4.80 12.46
N VAL A 106 9.75 -3.96 12.72
CA VAL A 106 9.10 -3.18 11.66
C VAL A 106 10.09 -2.21 11.04
N ILE A 107 10.86 -1.51 11.87
CA ILE A 107 11.88 -0.57 11.41
C ILE A 107 12.96 -1.29 10.61
N GLU A 108 13.45 -2.44 11.09
CA GLU A 108 14.42 -3.26 10.36
C GLU A 108 13.89 -3.74 9.01
N ALA A 109 12.62 -4.20 8.97
CA ALA A 109 11.97 -4.64 7.74
C ALA A 109 11.82 -3.48 6.76
N ALA A 110 11.41 -2.29 7.23
CA ALA A 110 11.30 -1.10 6.43
C ALA A 110 12.65 -0.67 5.85
N GLN A 111 13.73 -0.70 6.64
CA GLN A 111 15.08 -0.40 6.17
C GLN A 111 15.57 -1.37 5.09
N LYS A 112 15.21 -2.66 5.21
CA LYS A 112 15.55 -3.68 4.20
C LYS A 112 14.73 -3.53 2.92
N ALA A 113 13.47 -3.10 3.04
CA ALA A 113 12.58 -2.88 1.91
C ALA A 113 12.93 -1.59 1.13
N ALA A 114 13.45 -0.57 1.82
CA ALA A 114 13.82 0.69 1.21
C ALA A 114 14.86 0.49 0.08
N GLY A 115 14.55 1.00 -1.11
CA GLY A 115 15.38 0.85 -2.31
C GLY A 115 15.19 -0.46 -3.08
N THR A 116 14.31 -1.35 -2.63
CA THR A 116 13.89 -2.52 -3.41
C THR A 116 12.80 -2.13 -4.41
N LYS A 117 12.46 -3.05 -5.31
CA LYS A 117 11.30 -2.87 -6.19
C LYS A 117 10.09 -3.56 -5.55
N GLN A 118 8.98 -2.82 -5.46
CA GLN A 118 7.70 -3.43 -5.04
C GLN A 118 7.20 -4.37 -6.14
N ASN A 119 6.81 -5.57 -5.74
CA ASN A 119 6.04 -6.45 -6.60
C ASN A 119 4.55 -6.14 -6.42
N TYR A 120 3.82 -6.02 -7.53
CA TYR A 120 2.39 -5.75 -7.47
C TYR A 120 1.62 -6.98 -7.01
N ILE A 121 0.59 -6.74 -6.21
CA ILE A 121 -0.45 -7.73 -5.98
C ILE A 121 -1.26 -7.82 -7.28
N GLN A 122 -1.41 -9.02 -7.82
CA GLN A 122 -2.20 -9.20 -9.04
C GLN A 122 -3.70 -9.21 -8.69
N ALA A 123 -4.23 -8.01 -8.39
CA ALA A 123 -5.59 -7.81 -7.93
C ALA A 123 -6.61 -7.99 -9.08
N PHE A 124 -6.20 -7.73 -10.32
CA PHE A 124 -7.06 -7.84 -11.50
C PHE A 124 -6.67 -9.04 -12.36
N GLN A 125 -7.63 -9.58 -13.11
CA GLN A 125 -7.43 -10.74 -13.99
C GLN A 125 -8.20 -10.59 -15.30
N GLY A 126 -7.84 -11.38 -16.30
CA GLY A 126 -8.54 -11.44 -17.58
C GLY A 126 -8.52 -10.12 -18.36
N ASP A 127 -9.67 -9.73 -18.89
CA ASP A 127 -9.76 -8.54 -19.76
C ASP A 127 -9.49 -7.23 -19.01
N VAL A 128 -9.82 -7.16 -17.71
CA VAL A 128 -9.55 -5.97 -16.90
C VAL A 128 -8.05 -5.70 -16.79
N GLU A 129 -7.26 -6.75 -16.50
CA GLU A 129 -5.81 -6.62 -16.43
C GLU A 129 -5.20 -6.20 -17.78
N LYS A 130 -5.76 -6.74 -18.89
CA LYS A 130 -5.33 -6.36 -20.22
C LYS A 130 -5.59 -4.87 -20.49
N PHE A 131 -6.78 -4.37 -20.20
CA PHE A 131 -7.11 -2.95 -20.38
C PHE A 131 -6.21 -2.05 -19.53
N ILE A 132 -5.95 -2.41 -18.26
CA ILE A 132 -5.04 -1.65 -17.41
C ILE A 132 -3.63 -1.61 -18.01
N THR A 133 -3.14 -2.75 -18.54
CA THR A 133 -1.83 -2.84 -19.19
C THR A 133 -1.78 -1.98 -20.45
N ASP A 134 -2.83 -1.95 -21.26
CA ASP A 134 -2.90 -1.13 -22.47
C ASP A 134 -2.87 0.37 -22.12
N ILE A 135 -3.59 0.79 -21.07
CA ILE A 135 -3.53 2.16 -20.54
C ILE A 135 -2.12 2.48 -20.02
N GLU A 136 -1.52 1.59 -19.22
CA GLU A 136 -0.17 1.76 -18.69
C GLU A 136 0.87 1.99 -19.79
N ASN A 137 0.76 1.27 -20.88
CA ASN A 137 1.64 1.43 -22.05
C ASN A 137 1.37 2.72 -22.83
N SER A 138 0.13 3.20 -22.83
CA SER A 138 -0.29 4.40 -23.56
C SER A 138 0.06 5.69 -22.83
N VAL A 139 0.13 5.67 -21.51
CA VAL A 139 0.40 6.87 -20.70
C VAL A 139 1.90 7.15 -20.67
N SER A 140 2.32 8.22 -21.36
CA SER A 140 3.72 8.69 -21.43
C SER A 140 4.06 9.80 -20.43
N SER A 141 3.06 10.53 -19.92
CA SER A 141 3.23 11.75 -19.10
C SER A 141 3.33 11.51 -17.60
N VAL A 142 3.49 10.26 -17.15
CA VAL A 142 3.60 9.93 -15.73
C VAL A 142 4.93 10.43 -15.16
N PRO A 143 4.95 11.05 -13.97
CA PRO A 143 6.15 11.63 -13.34
C PRO A 143 7.31 10.65 -13.16
N THR A 144 7.01 9.37 -12.91
CA THR A 144 8.02 8.29 -12.86
C THR A 144 7.39 6.97 -13.31
N SER A 145 8.21 6.06 -13.85
CA SER A 145 7.76 4.71 -14.25
C SER A 145 7.15 3.92 -13.09
N GLN A 146 7.52 4.22 -11.86
CA GLN A 146 7.03 3.60 -10.64
C GLN A 146 5.52 3.76 -10.46
N TYR A 147 4.95 4.91 -10.84
CA TYR A 147 3.53 5.20 -10.64
C TYR A 147 2.65 4.87 -11.85
N LYS A 148 3.22 4.34 -12.94
CA LYS A 148 2.47 4.08 -14.18
C LYS A 148 1.24 3.19 -13.95
N ARG A 149 1.42 2.08 -13.24
CA ARG A 149 0.33 1.16 -12.96
C ARG A 149 -0.76 1.82 -12.14
N TRP A 150 -0.41 2.53 -11.08
CA TRP A 150 -1.39 3.24 -10.26
C TRP A 150 -2.21 4.24 -11.08
N PHE A 151 -1.55 5.05 -11.91
CA PHE A 151 -2.26 5.98 -12.79
C PHE A 151 -3.14 5.25 -13.81
N ALA A 152 -2.69 4.14 -14.38
CA ALA A 152 -3.48 3.34 -15.31
C ALA A 152 -4.78 2.84 -14.66
N ILE A 153 -4.69 2.33 -13.42
CA ILE A 153 -5.85 1.89 -12.66
C ILE A 153 -6.78 3.06 -12.38
N LYS A 154 -6.25 4.20 -11.94
CA LYS A 154 -7.06 5.39 -11.64
C LYS A 154 -7.75 5.97 -12.88
N LEU A 155 -7.12 5.94 -14.03
CA LEU A 155 -7.72 6.29 -15.30
C LEU A 155 -8.82 5.30 -15.71
N PHE A 156 -8.59 4.00 -15.53
CA PHE A 156 -9.60 2.96 -15.76
C PHE A 156 -10.83 3.13 -14.86
N GLU A 157 -10.63 3.55 -13.60
CA GLU A 157 -11.69 3.86 -12.64
C GLU A 157 -12.40 5.21 -12.94
N GLY A 158 -11.91 6.00 -13.89
CA GLY A 158 -12.46 7.33 -14.22
C GLY A 158 -12.16 8.41 -13.16
N ASP A 159 -11.03 8.28 -12.44
CA ASP A 159 -10.59 9.23 -11.42
C ASP A 159 -10.20 10.58 -12.07
N LYS A 160 -11.02 11.60 -11.86
CA LYS A 160 -10.82 12.93 -12.45
C LYS A 160 -9.52 13.60 -11.99
N LYS A 161 -9.12 13.43 -10.73
CA LYS A 161 -7.88 14.00 -10.21
C LYS A 161 -6.65 13.36 -10.86
N ALA A 162 -6.70 12.06 -11.17
CA ALA A 162 -5.63 11.39 -11.90
C ALA A 162 -5.55 11.93 -13.35
N THR A 163 -6.69 12.13 -14.00
CA THR A 163 -6.79 12.73 -15.35
C THR A 163 -6.19 14.14 -15.38
N GLU A 164 -6.60 14.99 -14.43
CA GLU A 164 -6.10 16.37 -14.27
C GLU A 164 -4.59 16.40 -14.02
N LYS A 165 -4.08 15.53 -13.13
CA LYS A 165 -2.65 15.46 -12.77
C LYS A 165 -1.76 15.04 -13.94
N LEU A 166 -2.30 14.26 -14.88
CA LEU A 166 -1.62 13.86 -16.11
C LEU A 166 -1.82 14.82 -17.27
N ASN A 167 -2.59 15.91 -17.10
CA ASN A 167 -2.99 16.84 -18.15
C ASN A 167 -3.65 16.13 -19.36
N LEU A 168 -4.45 15.12 -19.09
CA LEU A 168 -5.25 14.43 -20.08
C LEU A 168 -6.61 15.16 -20.18
N SER A 169 -6.95 15.65 -21.36
CA SER A 169 -8.22 16.34 -21.68
C SER A 169 -9.25 15.36 -22.22
#